data_af5cd5f7f33241e3231a527a9252aac7
#
_entry.id   af5cd5f7f33241e3231a527a9252aac7
#
_cell.length_a   1.000
_cell.length_b   1.000
_cell.length_c   1.000
_cell.angle_alpha   90.00
_cell.angle_beta   90.00
_cell.angle_gamma   90.00
#
_symmetry.space_group_name_H-M   'P 1'
#
loop_
_entity.id
_entity.type
_entity.pdbx_description
1 polymer ?
#
loop_
_entity_poly.entity_id
_entity_poly.type
_entity_poly.pdbx_seq_one_letter_code
_entity_poly.pdbx_strand_id
1 'polypeptide(L)'
;MDALDLKYLFEDMEENNKYNEYLTTHINNVKKGYEWFKENLPHLLSEDNYIDEVAYYGELDDIIAQHDKSKYIKVPDADNYYELTCEYDAYADYFYGEQTPEVKECFDRAWLSHIHMNPHHWQHWMLQNDTDGLRLLDMPYVFIMEMICDWWAFSWKENKLDEIFNWYEKNKQGILLSDKTRNTLENILSELKKKLEEVNT
;
A
#
# COMPACT_ATOMS: atom_id res chain seq x y z
N MET A 1 -4.82 29.92 25.69
CA MET A 1 -4.06 29.41 24.55
C MET A 1 -3.13 30.51 24.15
N ASP A 2 -1.85 30.35 24.28
CA ASP A 2 -0.88 31.42 23.94
C ASP A 2 -0.52 31.39 22.45
N ALA A 3 0.34 32.35 22.01
CA ALA A 3 0.70 32.44 20.60
C ALA A 3 1.54 31.25 20.11
N LEU A 4 2.20 30.56 21.05
CA LEU A 4 2.98 29.32 20.76
C LEU A 4 2.04 28.15 20.52
N ASP A 5 1.02 27.98 21.39
CA ASP A 5 0.00 26.94 21.23
C ASP A 5 -0.73 27.06 19.89
N LEU A 6 -1.06 28.29 19.47
CA LEU A 6 -1.70 28.53 18.17
C LEU A 6 -0.78 28.18 17.00
N LYS A 7 0.52 28.49 17.10
CA LYS A 7 1.49 28.16 16.06
C LYS A 7 1.57 26.67 15.81
N TYR A 8 1.73 25.85 16.85
CA TYR A 8 1.77 24.40 16.74
C TYR A 8 0.48 23.84 16.15
N LEU A 9 -0.69 24.35 16.56
CA LEU A 9 -1.97 23.90 16.02
C LEU A 9 -2.11 24.19 14.51
N PHE A 10 -1.60 25.34 14.03
CA PHE A 10 -1.64 25.68 12.61
C PHE A 10 -0.66 24.83 11.78
N GLU A 11 0.53 24.55 12.31
CA GLU A 11 1.53 23.68 11.67
C GLU A 11 0.97 22.26 11.53
N ASP A 12 0.42 21.69 12.58
CA ASP A 12 -0.24 20.37 12.58
C ASP A 12 -1.42 20.30 11.58
N MET A 13 -2.25 21.34 11.52
CA MET A 13 -3.34 21.40 10.52
C MET A 13 -2.82 21.46 9.08
N GLU A 14 -1.69 22.13 8.82
CA GLU A 14 -1.12 22.23 7.47
C GLU A 14 -0.51 20.88 7.03
N GLU A 15 0.18 20.19 7.93
CA GLU A 15 0.76 18.85 7.69
C GLU A 15 -0.32 17.82 7.41
N ASN A 16 -1.36 17.79 8.22
CA ASN A 16 -2.53 16.95 8.05
C ASN A 16 -3.24 17.22 6.71
N ASN A 17 -3.36 18.47 6.26
CA ASN A 17 -3.93 18.79 4.97
C ASN A 17 -3.07 18.26 3.81
N LYS A 18 -1.75 18.43 3.86
CA LYS A 18 -0.82 17.92 2.84
C LYS A 18 -0.87 16.39 2.75
N TYR A 19 -0.89 15.73 3.90
CA TYR A 19 -1.01 14.26 3.92
C TYR A 19 -2.35 13.80 3.37
N ASN A 20 -3.45 14.47 3.69
CA ASN A 20 -4.78 14.16 3.17
C ASN A 20 -4.85 14.28 1.63
N GLU A 21 -4.25 15.33 1.07
CA GLU A 21 -4.16 15.49 -0.38
C GLU A 21 -3.33 14.37 -1.02
N TYR A 22 -2.21 14.02 -0.41
CA TYR A 22 -1.37 12.90 -0.85
C TYR A 22 -2.14 11.58 -0.82
N LEU A 23 -2.74 11.22 0.33
CA LEU A 23 -3.44 9.96 0.53
C LEU A 23 -4.67 9.84 -0.40
N THR A 24 -5.44 10.92 -0.54
CA THR A 24 -6.58 10.97 -1.47
C THR A 24 -6.12 10.75 -2.92
N THR A 25 -5.03 11.41 -3.31
CA THR A 25 -4.46 11.26 -4.66
C THR A 25 -3.97 9.84 -4.89
N HIS A 26 -3.27 9.25 -3.90
CA HIS A 26 -2.78 7.89 -3.95
C HIS A 26 -3.92 6.87 -4.12
N ILE A 27 -4.93 6.90 -3.25
CA ILE A 27 -6.11 6.02 -3.33
C ILE A 27 -6.82 6.16 -4.69
N ASN A 28 -6.97 7.38 -5.20
CA ASN A 28 -7.56 7.59 -6.52
C ASN A 28 -6.70 7.02 -7.64
N ASN A 29 -5.37 7.07 -7.54
CA ASN A 29 -4.48 6.48 -8.53
C ASN A 29 -4.47 4.94 -8.48
N VAL A 30 -4.61 4.33 -7.29
CA VAL A 30 -4.84 2.88 -7.15
C VAL A 30 -6.08 2.46 -7.93
N LYS A 31 -7.20 3.18 -7.72
CA LYS A 31 -8.46 2.95 -8.46
C LYS A 31 -8.30 3.15 -9.96
N LYS A 32 -7.56 4.18 -10.41
CA LYS A 32 -7.27 4.39 -11.85
C LYS A 32 -6.50 3.23 -12.45
N GLY A 33 -5.50 2.71 -11.74
CA GLY A 33 -4.75 1.53 -12.17
C GLY A 33 -5.66 0.33 -12.34
N TYR A 34 -6.53 0.10 -11.37
CA TYR A 34 -7.51 -0.99 -11.41
C TYR A 34 -8.51 -0.86 -12.57
N GLU A 35 -9.12 0.33 -12.78
CA GLU A 35 -10.01 0.56 -13.92
C GLU A 35 -9.28 0.39 -15.26
N TRP A 36 -8.02 0.78 -15.34
CA TRP A 36 -7.21 0.54 -16.54
C TRP A 36 -7.05 -0.96 -16.81
N PHE A 37 -6.84 -1.80 -15.78
CA PHE A 37 -6.82 -3.26 -15.95
C PHE A 37 -8.16 -3.80 -16.45
N LYS A 38 -9.30 -3.30 -15.92
CA LYS A 38 -10.64 -3.68 -16.40
C LYS A 38 -10.82 -3.42 -17.88
N GLU A 39 -10.33 -2.28 -18.36
CA GLU A 39 -10.48 -1.88 -19.76
C GLU A 39 -9.51 -2.61 -20.72
N ASN A 40 -8.29 -2.85 -20.28
CA ASN A 40 -7.21 -3.26 -21.18
C ASN A 40 -6.75 -4.72 -20.99
N LEU A 41 -6.89 -5.30 -19.81
CA LEU A 41 -6.49 -6.66 -19.46
C LEU A 41 -7.56 -7.37 -18.61
N PRO A 42 -8.85 -7.37 -19.06
CA PRO A 42 -9.97 -7.90 -18.25
C PRO A 42 -9.81 -9.38 -17.88
N HIS A 43 -9.07 -10.17 -18.66
CA HIS A 43 -8.83 -11.57 -18.37
C HIS A 43 -8.01 -11.79 -17.07
N LEU A 44 -7.17 -10.81 -16.68
CA LEU A 44 -6.45 -10.85 -15.39
C LEU A 44 -7.39 -10.61 -14.20
N LEU A 45 -8.55 -10.02 -14.43
CA LEU A 45 -9.56 -9.74 -13.40
C LEU A 45 -10.72 -10.74 -13.44
N SER A 46 -10.60 -11.82 -14.23
CA SER A 46 -11.61 -12.88 -14.24
C SER A 46 -11.65 -13.61 -12.90
N GLU A 47 -12.84 -13.83 -12.35
CA GLU A 47 -13.06 -14.60 -11.14
C GLU A 47 -12.41 -15.99 -11.18
N ASP A 48 -12.26 -16.58 -12.38
CA ASP A 48 -11.58 -17.86 -12.56
C ASP A 48 -10.15 -17.87 -11.98
N ASN A 49 -9.52 -16.70 -11.87
CA ASN A 49 -8.16 -16.58 -11.30
C ASN A 49 -8.14 -16.66 -9.77
N TYR A 50 -9.27 -16.37 -9.10
CA TYR A 50 -9.34 -16.24 -7.65
C TYR A 50 -10.66 -16.73 -7.04
N ILE A 51 -11.43 -17.57 -7.74
CA ILE A 51 -12.76 -18.03 -7.31
C ILE A 51 -12.74 -18.68 -5.91
N ASP A 52 -11.67 -19.42 -5.59
CA ASP A 52 -11.51 -20.06 -4.29
C ASP A 52 -11.19 -19.05 -3.18
N GLU A 53 -10.77 -17.82 -3.52
CA GLU A 53 -10.39 -16.76 -2.61
C GLU A 53 -11.56 -15.85 -2.23
N VAL A 54 -12.56 -15.69 -3.13
CA VAL A 54 -13.71 -14.78 -2.94
C VAL A 54 -14.46 -15.08 -1.65
N ALA A 55 -14.65 -16.35 -1.31
CA ALA A 55 -15.34 -16.76 -0.09
C ALA A 55 -14.65 -16.30 1.21
N TYR A 56 -13.35 -16.04 1.16
CA TYR A 56 -12.55 -15.66 2.32
C TYR A 56 -12.19 -14.18 2.36
N TYR A 57 -11.94 -13.58 1.19
CA TYR A 57 -11.37 -12.23 1.10
C TYR A 57 -12.31 -11.21 0.45
N GLY A 58 -13.38 -11.69 -0.22
CA GLY A 58 -14.32 -10.85 -0.96
C GLY A 58 -13.91 -10.59 -2.41
N GLU A 59 -14.73 -9.81 -3.08
CA GLU A 59 -14.52 -9.42 -4.47
C GLU A 59 -13.38 -8.41 -4.61
N LEU A 60 -12.64 -8.48 -5.70
CA LEU A 60 -11.53 -7.57 -5.97
C LEU A 60 -11.99 -6.09 -6.05
N ASP A 61 -13.18 -5.82 -6.56
CA ASP A 61 -13.79 -4.47 -6.56
C ASP A 61 -13.92 -3.91 -5.14
N ASP A 62 -14.37 -4.72 -4.18
CA ASP A 62 -14.54 -4.32 -2.78
C ASP A 62 -13.17 -4.14 -2.09
N ILE A 63 -12.21 -5.00 -2.38
CA ILE A 63 -10.83 -4.91 -1.87
C ILE A 63 -10.21 -3.57 -2.31
N ILE A 64 -10.24 -3.26 -3.59
CA ILE A 64 -9.73 -1.99 -4.13
C ILE A 64 -10.49 -0.77 -3.56
N ALA A 65 -11.80 -0.89 -3.36
CA ALA A 65 -12.60 0.18 -2.76
C ALA A 65 -12.24 0.45 -1.29
N GLN A 66 -11.68 -0.56 -0.59
CA GLN A 66 -11.25 -0.46 0.82
C GLN A 66 -9.75 -0.11 0.98
N HIS A 67 -9.01 0.00 -0.11
CA HIS A 67 -7.57 0.25 -0.08
C HIS A 67 -7.21 1.41 0.87
N ASP A 68 -6.25 1.17 1.75
CA ASP A 68 -5.70 2.14 2.71
C ASP A 68 -6.68 2.75 3.73
N LYS A 69 -7.91 2.24 3.83
CA LYS A 69 -8.85 2.71 4.86
C LYS A 69 -8.35 2.45 6.29
N SER A 70 -7.46 1.50 6.48
CA SER A 70 -6.83 1.24 7.78
C SER A 70 -6.07 2.44 8.32
N LYS A 71 -5.55 3.31 7.46
CA LYS A 71 -4.82 4.53 7.85
C LYS A 71 -5.62 5.50 8.71
N TYR A 72 -6.95 5.36 8.73
CA TYR A 72 -7.85 6.14 9.58
C TYR A 72 -8.20 5.43 10.90
N ILE A 73 -7.64 4.23 11.14
CA ILE A 73 -7.86 3.47 12.37
C ILE A 73 -6.89 3.93 13.45
N LYS A 74 -7.40 4.11 14.67
CA LYS A 74 -6.57 4.46 15.84
C LYS A 74 -5.83 3.22 16.34
N VAL A 75 -4.54 3.37 16.56
CA VAL A 75 -3.66 2.36 17.15
C VAL A 75 -3.19 2.80 18.55
N PRO A 76 -2.83 1.87 19.45
CA PRO A 76 -2.31 2.23 20.77
C PRO A 76 -1.03 3.08 20.63
N ASP A 77 -0.97 4.17 21.39
CA ASP A 77 0.23 4.98 21.52
C ASP A 77 1.38 4.17 22.16
N ALA A 78 2.60 4.47 21.75
CA ALA A 78 3.79 3.79 22.21
C ALA A 78 4.08 3.99 23.69
N ASP A 79 3.90 5.22 24.17
CA ASP A 79 4.27 5.66 25.51
C ASP A 79 3.11 5.59 26.48
N ASN A 80 1.87 5.60 25.97
CA ASN A 80 0.66 5.53 26.77
C ASN A 80 -0.33 4.54 26.15
N TYR A 81 -0.36 3.31 26.68
CA TYR A 81 -1.24 2.24 26.20
C TYR A 81 -2.74 2.61 26.15
N TYR A 82 -3.16 3.62 26.90
CA TYR A 82 -4.54 4.10 26.94
C TYR A 82 -4.80 5.26 25.97
N GLU A 83 -3.77 5.90 25.42
CA GLU A 83 -3.90 6.87 24.36
C GLU A 83 -3.81 6.16 23.00
N LEU A 84 -4.67 6.56 22.08
CA LEU A 84 -4.71 6.03 20.74
C LEU A 84 -4.29 7.12 19.78
N THR A 85 -3.17 6.91 19.08
CA THR A 85 -2.80 7.73 17.94
C THR A 85 -3.53 7.25 16.70
N CYS A 86 -3.87 8.16 15.79
CA CYS A 86 -4.32 7.79 14.47
C CYS A 86 -3.09 7.39 13.65
N GLU A 87 -3.17 6.29 12.92
CA GLU A 87 -2.13 5.91 11.96
C GLU A 87 -1.86 7.06 10.97
N TYR A 88 -2.92 7.74 10.57
CA TYR A 88 -2.89 8.93 9.74
C TYR A 88 -1.99 10.04 10.30
N ASP A 89 -2.12 10.38 11.59
CA ASP A 89 -1.34 11.46 12.22
C ASP A 89 0.15 11.12 12.23
N ALA A 90 0.51 9.88 12.57
CA ALA A 90 1.90 9.41 12.54
C ALA A 90 2.54 9.50 11.14
N TYR A 91 1.77 9.25 10.08
CA TYR A 91 2.24 9.41 8.70
C TYR A 91 2.36 10.89 8.32
N ALA A 92 1.39 11.73 8.71
CA ALA A 92 1.44 13.16 8.44
C ALA A 92 2.68 13.80 9.07
N ASP A 93 2.93 13.54 10.34
CA ASP A 93 4.08 14.03 11.09
C ASP A 93 5.39 13.57 10.46
N TYR A 94 5.48 12.29 10.08
CA TYR A 94 6.69 11.75 9.49
C TYR A 94 7.01 12.33 8.12
N PHE A 95 6.02 12.54 7.26
CA PHE A 95 6.26 13.00 5.89
C PHE A 95 6.30 14.52 5.75
N TYR A 96 5.65 15.25 6.64
CA TYR A 96 5.46 16.70 6.49
C TYR A 96 5.87 17.51 7.72
N GLY A 97 6.05 16.86 8.87
CA GLY A 97 6.47 17.47 10.12
C GLY A 97 7.98 17.45 10.36
N GLU A 98 8.38 17.79 11.59
CA GLU A 98 9.77 17.77 12.01
C GLU A 98 10.25 16.33 12.22
N GLN A 99 11.38 15.97 11.62
CA GLN A 99 11.97 14.63 11.70
C GLN A 99 12.71 14.43 13.03
N THR A 100 11.99 14.05 14.08
CA THR A 100 12.58 13.66 15.37
C THR A 100 12.65 12.13 15.52
N PRO A 101 13.46 11.60 16.45
CA PRO A 101 13.48 10.17 16.74
C PRO A 101 12.10 9.63 17.18
N GLU A 102 11.34 10.44 17.93
CA GLU A 102 10.00 10.10 18.43
C GLU A 102 8.99 10.00 17.28
N VAL A 103 8.99 10.97 16.36
CA VAL A 103 8.17 10.95 15.14
C VAL A 103 8.48 9.71 14.32
N LYS A 104 9.77 9.38 14.15
CA LYS A 104 10.17 8.16 13.44
C LYS A 104 9.67 6.91 14.14
N GLU A 105 9.73 6.82 15.46
CA GLU A 105 9.25 5.66 16.22
C GLU A 105 7.72 5.52 16.08
N CYS A 106 6.97 6.60 16.16
CA CYS A 106 5.51 6.59 15.92
C CYS A 106 5.19 6.10 14.51
N PHE A 107 5.90 6.60 13.50
CA PHE A 107 5.74 6.13 12.12
C PHE A 107 6.07 4.64 11.97
N ASP A 108 7.18 4.15 12.54
CA ASP A 108 7.58 2.74 12.46
C ASP A 108 6.50 1.82 13.07
N ARG A 109 5.85 2.25 14.15
CA ARG A 109 4.73 1.52 14.78
C ARG A 109 3.46 1.56 13.92
N ALA A 110 3.12 2.71 13.37
CA ALA A 110 2.00 2.87 12.46
C ALA A 110 2.21 2.03 11.19
N TRP A 111 3.42 2.04 10.64
CA TRP A 111 3.79 1.21 9.50
C TRP A 111 3.68 -0.28 9.82
N LEU A 112 4.19 -0.73 10.97
CA LEU A 112 4.07 -2.12 11.41
C LEU A 112 2.61 -2.55 11.53
N SER A 113 1.76 -1.71 12.14
CA SER A 113 0.31 -1.94 12.21
C SER A 113 -0.29 -2.06 10.81
N HIS A 114 0.05 -1.12 9.93
CA HIS A 114 -0.46 -1.05 8.57
C HIS A 114 -0.16 -2.32 7.76
N ILE A 115 1.08 -2.76 7.72
CA ILE A 115 1.47 -3.97 6.95
C ILE A 115 0.85 -5.26 7.52
N HIS A 116 0.53 -5.29 8.82
CA HIS A 116 -0.15 -6.43 9.43
C HIS A 116 -1.67 -6.42 9.17
N MET A 117 -2.28 -5.25 9.03
CA MET A 117 -3.71 -5.12 8.77
C MET A 117 -4.07 -5.17 7.28
N ASN A 118 -3.10 -4.91 6.39
CA ASN A 118 -3.33 -4.78 4.97
C ASN A 118 -2.62 -5.87 4.17
N PRO A 119 -3.36 -6.90 3.73
CA PRO A 119 -2.79 -8.07 3.05
C PRO A 119 -2.16 -7.78 1.68
N HIS A 120 -2.38 -6.60 1.09
CA HIS A 120 -1.69 -6.19 -0.14
C HIS A 120 -0.20 -5.87 0.07
N HIS A 121 0.26 -5.75 1.32
CA HIS A 121 1.68 -5.64 1.62
C HIS A 121 2.34 -7.01 1.69
N TRP A 122 3.41 -7.21 0.94
CA TRP A 122 4.13 -8.50 0.91
C TRP A 122 4.66 -8.92 2.28
N GLN A 123 4.99 -7.96 3.17
CA GLN A 123 5.44 -8.22 4.54
C GLN A 123 4.37 -8.94 5.39
N HIS A 124 3.08 -8.77 5.08
CA HIS A 124 1.98 -9.48 5.72
C HIS A 124 2.13 -11.01 5.59
N TRP A 125 2.75 -11.48 4.51
CA TRP A 125 2.89 -12.89 4.17
C TRP A 125 4.22 -13.50 4.65
N MET A 126 4.91 -12.81 5.55
CA MET A 126 6.15 -13.28 6.18
C MET A 126 5.83 -13.88 7.54
N LEU A 127 5.98 -15.19 7.68
CA LEU A 127 5.81 -15.90 8.94
C LEU A 127 7.17 -16.15 9.58
N GLN A 128 7.47 -15.46 10.67
CA GLN A 128 8.58 -15.78 11.53
C GLN A 128 8.12 -16.76 12.62
N ASN A 129 8.76 -17.91 12.68
CA ASN A 129 8.38 -18.97 13.60
C ASN A 129 9.60 -19.33 14.50
N ASP A 130 9.34 -19.74 15.72
CA ASP A 130 10.39 -19.93 16.74
C ASP A 130 11.37 -21.05 16.40
N THR A 131 10.94 -22.05 15.62
CA THR A 131 11.73 -23.25 15.33
C THR A 131 12.29 -23.28 13.91
N ASP A 132 11.51 -22.85 12.93
CA ASP A 132 11.80 -23.05 11.50
C ASP A 132 12.31 -21.75 10.81
N GLY A 133 12.39 -20.66 11.56
CA GLY A 133 12.83 -19.36 11.07
C GLY A 133 11.78 -18.67 10.18
N LEU A 134 12.23 -17.90 9.19
CA LEU A 134 11.37 -17.16 8.28
C LEU A 134 10.82 -18.08 7.19
N ARG A 135 9.50 -18.05 7.02
CA ARG A 135 8.78 -18.72 5.95
C ARG A 135 7.93 -17.72 5.17
N LEU A 136 8.03 -17.75 3.85
CA LEU A 136 7.24 -16.92 2.95
C LEU A 136 6.00 -17.69 2.54
N LEU A 137 4.83 -17.14 2.85
CA LEU A 137 3.53 -17.70 2.51
C LEU A 137 3.11 -17.23 1.11
N ASP A 138 2.28 -18.02 0.44
CA ASP A 138 1.70 -17.61 -0.84
C ASP A 138 0.68 -16.50 -0.59
N MET A 139 0.85 -15.41 -1.31
CA MET A 139 -0.09 -14.30 -1.30
C MET A 139 -1.26 -14.60 -2.23
N PRO A 140 -2.52 -14.46 -1.78
CA PRO A 140 -3.69 -14.61 -2.63
C PRO A 140 -3.68 -13.67 -3.84
N TYR A 141 -4.25 -14.14 -4.94
CA TYR A 141 -4.25 -13.40 -6.21
C TYR A 141 -4.86 -12.01 -6.10
N VAL A 142 -5.97 -11.88 -5.37
CA VAL A 142 -6.66 -10.59 -5.15
C VAL A 142 -5.74 -9.54 -4.51
N PHE A 143 -4.90 -9.95 -3.57
CA PHE A 143 -3.93 -9.03 -2.93
C PHE A 143 -2.69 -8.79 -3.78
N ILE A 144 -2.29 -9.71 -4.66
CA ILE A 144 -1.26 -9.45 -5.66
C ILE A 144 -1.73 -8.35 -6.62
N MET A 145 -2.98 -8.39 -7.07
CA MET A 145 -3.56 -7.36 -7.93
C MET A 145 -3.64 -6.02 -7.23
N GLU A 146 -4.09 -5.99 -5.97
CA GLU A 146 -4.13 -4.77 -5.15
C GLU A 146 -2.72 -4.19 -4.96
N MET A 147 -1.73 -5.02 -4.62
CA MET A 147 -0.32 -4.62 -4.47
C MET A 147 0.25 -4.00 -5.76
N ILE A 148 -0.07 -4.58 -6.92
CA ILE A 148 0.36 -4.02 -8.21
C ILE A 148 -0.29 -2.66 -8.44
N CYS A 149 -1.58 -2.50 -8.19
CA CYS A 149 -2.27 -1.21 -8.32
C CYS A 149 -1.71 -0.17 -7.35
N ASP A 150 -1.37 -0.57 -6.12
CA ASP A 150 -0.72 0.27 -5.12
C ASP A 150 0.64 0.79 -5.62
N TRP A 151 1.53 -0.11 -6.04
CA TRP A 151 2.83 0.28 -6.58
C TRP A 151 2.70 1.14 -7.84
N TRP A 152 1.74 0.82 -8.69
CA TRP A 152 1.51 1.55 -9.94
C TRP A 152 0.90 2.94 -9.73
N ALA A 153 0.26 3.19 -8.59
CA ALA A 153 -0.29 4.50 -8.23
C ALA A 153 0.75 5.63 -8.26
N PHE A 154 2.01 5.32 -7.96
CA PHE A 154 3.11 6.29 -8.03
C PHE A 154 3.45 6.65 -9.50
N SER A 155 3.36 5.70 -10.42
CA SER A 155 3.55 5.94 -11.86
C SER A 155 2.45 6.83 -12.43
N TRP A 156 1.21 6.68 -11.96
CA TRP A 156 0.09 7.55 -12.33
C TRP A 156 0.30 8.99 -11.85
N LYS A 157 0.85 9.18 -10.66
CA LYS A 157 1.17 10.51 -10.13
C LYS A 157 2.16 11.26 -11.02
N GLU A 158 3.19 10.58 -11.50
CA GLU A 158 4.23 11.14 -12.35
C GLU A 158 3.87 11.16 -13.83
N ASN A 159 2.72 10.61 -14.21
CA ASN A 159 2.31 10.38 -15.61
C ASN A 159 3.35 9.60 -16.43
N LYS A 160 4.00 8.63 -15.78
CA LYS A 160 5.02 7.74 -16.34
C LYS A 160 4.64 6.29 -16.05
N LEU A 161 3.69 5.76 -16.80
CA LEU A 161 3.05 4.47 -16.52
C LEU A 161 4.02 3.27 -16.58
N ASP A 162 5.13 3.41 -17.26
CA ASP A 162 6.20 2.42 -17.37
C ASP A 162 7.20 2.41 -16.20
N GLU A 163 7.14 3.42 -15.32
CA GLU A 163 8.11 3.55 -14.21
C GLU A 163 7.99 2.41 -13.17
N ILE A 164 6.82 1.78 -13.04
CA ILE A 164 6.64 0.61 -12.16
C ILE A 164 7.63 -0.52 -12.48
N PHE A 165 8.00 -0.73 -13.76
CA PHE A 165 8.91 -1.80 -14.15
C PHE A 165 10.34 -1.50 -13.71
N ASN A 166 10.80 -0.26 -13.89
CA ASN A 166 12.11 0.20 -13.41
C ASN A 166 12.20 0.13 -11.89
N TRP A 167 11.14 0.58 -11.22
CA TRP A 167 11.05 0.51 -9.76
C TRP A 167 11.11 -0.93 -9.26
N TYR A 168 10.33 -1.85 -9.87
CA TYR A 168 10.33 -3.25 -9.49
C TYR A 168 11.71 -3.89 -9.69
N GLU A 169 12.31 -3.73 -10.86
CA GLU A 169 13.65 -4.27 -11.16
C GLU A 169 14.71 -3.80 -10.14
N LYS A 170 14.66 -2.55 -9.75
CA LYS A 170 15.58 -1.96 -8.77
C LYS A 170 15.37 -2.52 -7.37
N ASN A 171 14.12 -2.81 -6.97
CA ASN A 171 13.78 -3.15 -5.59
C ASN A 171 13.51 -4.65 -5.36
N LYS A 172 13.32 -5.46 -6.39
CA LYS A 172 12.86 -6.86 -6.29
C LYS A 172 13.73 -7.77 -5.42
N GLN A 173 15.02 -7.45 -5.24
CA GLN A 173 15.91 -8.21 -4.37
C GLN A 173 15.58 -8.04 -2.88
N GLY A 174 15.01 -6.90 -2.49
CA GLY A 174 14.56 -6.62 -1.13
C GLY A 174 13.11 -7.04 -0.86
N ILE A 175 12.34 -7.39 -1.90
CA ILE A 175 10.95 -7.82 -1.79
C ILE A 175 10.92 -9.34 -1.61
N LEU A 176 10.57 -9.80 -0.40
CA LEU A 176 10.57 -11.22 -0.06
C LEU A 176 9.20 -11.84 -0.35
N LEU A 177 9.13 -12.65 -1.39
CA LEU A 177 7.92 -13.34 -1.84
C LEU A 177 8.19 -14.84 -1.98
N SER A 178 7.16 -15.67 -1.77
CA SER A 178 7.24 -17.07 -2.19
C SER A 178 7.44 -17.17 -3.71
N ASP A 179 7.99 -18.29 -4.18
CA ASP A 179 8.22 -18.49 -5.62
C ASP A 179 6.91 -18.40 -6.42
N LYS A 180 5.82 -18.93 -5.88
CA LYS A 180 4.50 -18.88 -6.53
C LYS A 180 4.01 -17.43 -6.65
N THR A 181 4.05 -16.66 -5.56
CA THR A 181 3.65 -15.24 -5.56
C THR A 181 4.50 -14.43 -6.52
N ARG A 182 5.82 -14.63 -6.51
CA ARG A 182 6.74 -13.92 -7.41
C ARG A 182 6.44 -14.23 -8.88
N ASN A 183 6.27 -15.49 -9.22
CA ASN A 183 5.96 -15.89 -10.60
C ASN A 183 4.63 -15.28 -11.08
N THR A 184 3.59 -15.27 -10.22
CA THR A 184 2.31 -14.64 -10.55
C THR A 184 2.46 -13.14 -10.77
N LEU A 185 3.12 -12.44 -9.85
CA LEU A 185 3.41 -11.02 -9.94
C LEU A 185 4.15 -10.66 -11.24
N GLU A 186 5.25 -11.37 -11.54
CA GLU A 186 6.09 -11.08 -12.72
C GLU A 186 5.36 -11.38 -14.03
N ASN A 187 4.47 -12.38 -14.07
CA ASN A 187 3.61 -12.64 -15.22
C ASN A 187 2.64 -11.48 -15.45
N ILE A 188 1.96 -10.98 -14.40
CA ILE A 188 1.06 -9.84 -14.52
C ILE A 188 1.81 -8.58 -14.98
N LEU A 189 2.96 -8.29 -14.37
CA LEU A 189 3.80 -7.15 -14.79
C LEU A 189 4.27 -7.27 -16.26
N SER A 190 4.57 -8.48 -16.72
CA SER A 190 4.95 -8.72 -18.12
C SER A 190 3.80 -8.44 -19.09
N GLU A 191 2.57 -8.85 -18.74
CA GLU A 191 1.39 -8.57 -19.57
C GLU A 191 1.04 -7.07 -19.55
N LEU A 192 1.10 -6.43 -18.38
CA LEU A 192 0.94 -4.99 -18.26
C LEU A 192 1.91 -4.22 -19.14
N LYS A 193 3.19 -4.62 -19.13
CA LYS A 193 4.23 -3.98 -19.95
C LYS A 193 3.93 -4.08 -21.44
N LYS A 194 3.62 -5.28 -21.92
CA LYS A 194 3.27 -5.52 -23.33
C LYS A 194 2.08 -4.65 -23.74
N LYS A 195 1.05 -4.60 -22.89
CA LYS A 195 -0.15 -3.83 -23.20
C LYS A 195 0.09 -2.34 -23.23
N LEU A 196 0.92 -1.80 -22.34
CA LEU A 196 1.31 -0.39 -22.36
C LEU A 196 2.12 -0.03 -23.63
N GLU A 197 2.99 -0.93 -24.09
CA GLU A 197 3.73 -0.74 -25.36
C GLU A 197 2.78 -0.70 -26.57
N GLU A 198 1.71 -1.54 -26.57
CA GLU A 198 0.69 -1.55 -27.64
C GLU A 198 -0.16 -0.27 -27.68
N VAL A 199 -0.54 0.26 -26.51
CA VAL A 199 -1.43 1.44 -26.42
C VAL A 199 -0.67 2.74 -26.74
N ASN A 200 0.66 2.77 -26.55
CA ASN A 200 1.50 3.95 -26.83
C ASN A 200 2.05 3.99 -28.27
N THR A 201 1.74 2.99 -29.11
CA THR A 201 2.07 2.96 -30.54
C THR A 201 0.87 3.35 -31.40
#